data_403fdbf0e47bda00d3a63e318f23adcb
#
_entry.id   403fdbf0e47bda00d3a63e318f23adcb
#
_cell.length_a   1.000
_cell.length_b   1.000
_cell.length_c   1.000
_cell.angle_alpha   90.00
_cell.angle_beta   90.00
_cell.angle_gamma   90.00
#
_symmetry.space_group_name_H-M   'P 1'
#
loop_
_entity.id
_entity.type
_entity.pdbx_description
1 polymer ?
#
loop_
_entity_poly.entity_id
_entity_poly.type
_entity_poly.pdbx_seq_one_letter_code
_entity_poly.pdbx_strand_id
1 'polypeptide(L)'
;MTEYQKMLGGQLYNAQDGELQAMHRTAMELCHALNQLNPNQKEEARALLRQLLGRTGEHFTIKSTFWCDYGRHITIGENFFCNYNCVMLDCAPITFGDNVMVAPNCGFYTAAHPLDHTLRDEELEYAKPITVGDSVWIGGGVTVLPGVTIGSRAVIGGGSGV
;
A
#
# COMPACT_ATOMS: atom_id res chain seq x y z
N MET A 1 16.14 12.20 15.45
CA MET A 1 15.02 11.46 14.81
C MET A 1 15.18 11.63 13.29
N THR A 2 15.27 10.53 12.55
CA THR A 2 15.38 10.56 11.08
C THR A 2 14.03 10.89 10.45
N GLU A 3 14.03 11.32 9.18
CA GLU A 3 12.78 11.54 8.44
C GLU A 3 11.95 10.23 8.33
N TYR A 4 12.61 9.09 8.18
CA TYR A 4 11.96 7.78 8.24
C TYR A 4 11.25 7.52 9.57
N GLN A 5 11.88 7.85 10.71
CA GLN A 5 11.25 7.72 12.02
C GLN A 5 10.06 8.67 12.20
N LYS A 6 10.16 9.91 11.69
CA LYS A 6 9.05 10.85 11.69
C LYS A 6 7.86 10.34 10.86
N MET A 7 8.15 9.83 9.65
CA MET A 7 7.15 9.26 8.75
C MET A 7 6.35 8.14 9.43
N LEU A 8 7.05 7.15 9.99
CA LEU A 8 6.40 6.03 10.70
C LEU A 8 5.70 6.46 11.99
N GLY A 9 6.17 7.53 12.63
CA GLY A 9 5.57 8.11 13.83
C GLY A 9 4.38 9.03 13.58
N GLY A 10 3.96 9.21 12.32
CA GLY A 10 2.85 10.09 11.95
C GLY A 10 3.13 11.58 12.12
N GLN A 11 4.40 11.95 12.19
CA GLN A 11 4.83 13.36 12.27
C GLN A 11 5.05 13.92 10.87
N LEU A 12 5.13 15.24 10.77
CA LEU A 12 5.54 15.91 9.53
C LEU A 12 6.98 15.50 9.18
N TYR A 13 7.18 15.07 7.94
CA TYR A 13 8.48 14.64 7.43
C TYR A 13 8.72 15.18 6.04
N ASN A 14 10.00 15.23 5.64
CA ASN A 14 10.41 15.59 4.30
C ASN A 14 10.59 14.33 3.44
N ALA A 15 9.68 14.12 2.49
CA ALA A 15 9.72 12.99 1.57
C ALA A 15 10.93 13.00 0.61
N GLN A 16 11.62 14.14 0.45
CA GLN A 16 12.82 14.26 -0.38
C GLN A 16 14.10 13.82 0.34
N ASP A 17 14.00 13.35 1.59
CA ASP A 17 15.14 12.81 2.33
C ASP A 17 15.83 11.67 1.57
N GLY A 18 17.16 11.64 1.63
CA GLY A 18 17.96 10.69 0.85
C GLY A 18 17.71 9.21 1.18
N GLU A 19 17.46 8.88 2.45
CA GLU A 19 17.13 7.51 2.88
C GLU A 19 15.76 7.10 2.30
N LEU A 20 14.74 7.97 2.43
CA LEU A 20 13.40 7.71 1.89
C LEU A 20 13.42 7.57 0.37
N GLN A 21 14.14 8.43 -0.32
CA GLN A 21 14.27 8.37 -1.77
C GLN A 21 14.97 7.08 -2.25
N ALA A 22 15.97 6.60 -1.52
CA ALA A 22 16.65 5.33 -1.84
C ALA A 22 15.71 4.13 -1.66
N MET A 23 14.93 4.11 -0.57
CA MET A 23 13.94 3.06 -0.30
C MET A 23 12.82 3.06 -1.35
N HIS A 24 12.30 4.23 -1.70
CA HIS A 24 11.27 4.39 -2.72
C HIS A 24 11.76 3.89 -4.09
N ARG A 25 12.98 4.24 -4.47
CA ARG A 25 13.60 3.78 -5.72
C ARG A 25 13.67 2.26 -5.80
N THR A 26 14.07 1.59 -4.71
CA THR A 26 14.11 0.12 -4.64
C THR A 26 12.71 -0.49 -4.85
N ALA A 27 11.69 0.07 -4.22
CA ALA A 27 10.32 -0.38 -4.39
C ALA A 27 9.81 -0.18 -5.84
N MET A 28 10.11 0.97 -6.44
CA MET A 28 9.75 1.25 -7.84
C MET A 28 10.39 0.25 -8.82
N GLU A 29 11.66 -0.10 -8.61
CA GLU A 29 12.36 -1.10 -9.45
C GLU A 29 11.70 -2.48 -9.33
N LEU A 30 11.33 -2.90 -8.13
CA LEU A 30 10.63 -4.17 -7.89
C LEU A 30 9.22 -4.17 -8.49
N CYS A 31 8.47 -3.08 -8.34
CA CYS A 31 7.16 -2.91 -8.99
C CYS A 31 7.29 -2.94 -10.51
N HIS A 32 8.28 -2.26 -11.07
CA HIS A 32 8.52 -2.29 -12.51
C HIS A 32 8.81 -3.71 -13.00
N ALA A 33 9.72 -4.43 -12.33
CA ALA A 33 10.03 -5.82 -12.67
C ALA A 33 8.77 -6.73 -12.60
N LEU A 34 7.98 -6.59 -11.54
CA LEU A 34 6.73 -7.31 -11.37
C LEU A 34 5.75 -7.05 -12.53
N ASN A 35 5.58 -5.78 -12.90
CA ASN A 35 4.62 -5.35 -13.90
C ASN A 35 5.03 -5.71 -15.34
N GLN A 36 6.29 -6.10 -15.55
CA GLN A 36 6.81 -6.56 -16.86
C GLN A 36 6.70 -8.08 -17.03
N LEU A 37 6.37 -8.84 -16.00
CA LEU A 37 6.24 -10.29 -16.11
C LEU A 37 5.07 -10.71 -17.00
N ASN A 38 5.27 -11.81 -17.72
CA ASN A 38 4.17 -12.48 -18.41
C ASN A 38 3.16 -12.99 -17.36
N PRO A 39 1.84 -12.88 -17.60
CA PRO A 39 0.81 -13.36 -16.65
C PRO A 39 0.94 -14.81 -16.20
N ASN A 40 1.64 -15.65 -16.97
CA ASN A 40 1.89 -17.05 -16.62
C ASN A 40 3.07 -17.25 -15.65
N GLN A 41 3.90 -16.25 -15.43
CA GLN A 41 5.07 -16.30 -14.54
C GLN A 41 4.67 -16.06 -13.08
N LYS A 42 3.79 -16.92 -12.56
CA LYS A 42 3.19 -16.73 -11.22
C LYS A 42 4.19 -16.91 -10.08
N GLU A 43 5.13 -17.82 -10.22
CA GLU A 43 6.14 -18.05 -9.17
C GLU A 43 7.15 -16.93 -9.10
N GLU A 44 7.59 -16.39 -10.24
CA GLU A 44 8.46 -15.23 -10.31
C GLU A 44 7.77 -13.99 -9.72
N ALA A 45 6.48 -13.79 -10.04
CA ALA A 45 5.69 -12.71 -9.47
C ALA A 45 5.60 -12.83 -7.95
N ARG A 46 5.35 -14.03 -7.43
CA ARG A 46 5.28 -14.29 -5.98
C ARG A 46 6.62 -14.04 -5.30
N ALA A 47 7.72 -14.42 -5.93
CA ALA A 47 9.07 -14.17 -5.40
C ALA A 47 9.38 -12.67 -5.31
N LEU A 48 9.04 -11.88 -6.34
CA LEU A 48 9.20 -10.44 -6.33
C LEU A 48 8.31 -9.77 -5.26
N LEU A 49 7.08 -10.23 -5.11
CA LEU A 49 6.17 -9.70 -4.09
C LEU A 49 6.66 -10.00 -2.67
N ARG A 50 7.22 -11.19 -2.42
CA ARG A 50 7.84 -11.51 -1.12
C ARG A 50 9.08 -10.67 -0.82
N GLN A 51 9.80 -10.27 -1.85
CA GLN A 51 10.93 -9.36 -1.72
C GLN A 51 10.47 -7.91 -1.47
N LEU A 52 9.38 -7.49 -2.08
CA LEU A 52 8.83 -6.14 -2.01
C LEU A 52 8.08 -5.90 -0.70
N LEU A 53 7.17 -6.81 -0.33
CA LEU A 53 6.25 -6.63 0.80
C LEU A 53 6.92 -6.94 2.15
N GLY A 54 6.47 -6.26 3.19
CA GLY A 54 6.99 -6.46 4.54
C GLY A 54 6.67 -7.85 5.11
N ARG A 55 5.44 -8.33 4.88
CA ARG A 55 5.01 -9.67 5.29
C ARG A 55 3.89 -10.19 4.38
N THR A 56 3.95 -11.48 4.08
CA THR A 56 2.90 -12.17 3.29
C THR A 56 2.47 -13.45 3.98
N GLY A 57 1.25 -13.91 3.67
CA GLY A 57 0.87 -15.30 3.89
C GLY A 57 1.56 -16.25 2.91
N GLU A 58 1.24 -17.54 2.96
CA GLU A 58 1.76 -18.52 1.99
C GLU A 58 1.02 -18.42 0.65
N HIS A 59 -0.30 -18.27 0.71
CA HIS A 59 -1.16 -18.19 -0.46
C HIS A 59 -1.69 -16.78 -0.64
N PHE A 60 -1.33 -16.14 -1.73
CA PHE A 60 -1.80 -14.82 -2.08
C PHE A 60 -1.64 -14.56 -3.58
N THR A 61 -2.40 -13.62 -4.09
CA THR A 61 -2.31 -13.16 -5.47
C THR A 61 -2.42 -11.64 -5.52
N ILE A 62 -1.50 -10.99 -6.19
CA ILE A 62 -1.58 -9.59 -6.56
C ILE A 62 -1.35 -9.51 -8.07
N LYS A 63 -2.37 -9.04 -8.80
CA LYS A 63 -2.31 -8.91 -10.25
C LYS A 63 -1.70 -7.57 -10.65
N SER A 64 -0.99 -7.59 -11.75
CA SER A 64 -0.42 -6.38 -12.38
C SER A 64 -1.53 -5.54 -13.04
N THR A 65 -1.39 -4.23 -13.12
CA THR A 65 -0.26 -3.49 -12.54
C THR A 65 -0.46 -3.26 -11.06
N PHE A 66 0.64 -3.21 -10.33
CA PHE A 66 0.65 -2.91 -8.90
C PHE A 66 1.77 -1.91 -8.61
N TRP A 67 1.47 -0.88 -7.83
CA TRP A 67 2.45 0.11 -7.41
C TRP A 67 2.31 0.39 -5.91
N CYS A 68 3.44 0.65 -5.26
CA CYS A 68 3.51 1.07 -3.87
C CYS A 68 4.67 2.05 -3.67
N ASP A 69 4.72 2.75 -2.54
CA ASP A 69 5.83 3.67 -2.23
C ASP A 69 7.06 2.92 -1.73
N TYR A 70 6.90 2.04 -0.76
CA TYR A 70 8.01 1.32 -0.12
C TYR A 70 7.83 -0.19 -0.14
N GLY A 71 6.59 -0.68 -0.14
CA GLY A 71 6.23 -2.09 -0.09
C GLY A 71 6.47 -2.73 1.29
N ARG A 72 7.58 -2.41 1.91
CA ARG A 72 7.99 -3.00 3.21
C ARG A 72 7.05 -2.69 4.38
N HIS A 73 6.19 -1.71 4.26
CA HIS A 73 5.18 -1.39 5.27
C HIS A 73 3.82 -2.04 4.99
N ILE A 74 3.73 -2.84 3.93
CA ILE A 74 2.51 -3.59 3.59
C ILE A 74 2.60 -5.00 4.18
N THR A 75 1.58 -5.38 4.94
CA THR A 75 1.38 -6.73 5.44
C THR A 75 0.09 -7.28 4.88
N ILE A 76 0.15 -8.46 4.27
CA ILE A 76 -1.01 -9.21 3.79
C ILE A 76 -1.10 -10.56 4.49
N GLY A 77 -2.33 -10.95 4.83
CA GLY A 77 -2.62 -12.23 5.46
C GLY A 77 -2.70 -13.38 4.46
N GLU A 78 -3.22 -14.51 4.94
CA GLU A 78 -3.44 -15.70 4.15
C GLU A 78 -4.62 -15.53 3.18
N ASN A 79 -4.54 -16.12 1.98
CA ASN A 79 -5.57 -16.04 0.94
C ASN A 79 -5.91 -14.60 0.52
N PHE A 80 -4.94 -13.70 0.53
CA PHE A 80 -5.12 -12.34 0.05
C PHE A 80 -5.22 -12.32 -1.48
N PHE A 81 -6.23 -11.64 -2.00
CA PHE A 81 -6.40 -11.44 -3.44
C PHE A 81 -6.53 -9.96 -3.77
N CYS A 82 -5.67 -9.47 -4.64
CA CYS A 82 -5.72 -8.10 -5.18
C CYS A 82 -5.78 -8.16 -6.70
N ASN A 83 -6.83 -7.57 -7.25
CA ASN A 83 -7.07 -7.53 -8.69
C ASN A 83 -6.22 -6.45 -9.37
N TYR A 84 -6.47 -6.19 -10.66
CA TYR A 84 -5.67 -5.31 -11.50
C TYR A 84 -5.66 -3.85 -11.05
N ASN A 85 -4.54 -3.16 -11.31
CA ASN A 85 -4.39 -1.70 -11.22
C ASN A 85 -4.63 -1.14 -9.82
N CYS A 86 -4.14 -1.79 -8.81
CA CYS A 86 -4.22 -1.29 -7.44
C CYS A 86 -2.94 -0.55 -7.04
N VAL A 87 -3.10 0.48 -6.20
CA VAL A 87 -2.00 1.32 -5.70
C VAL A 87 -2.06 1.35 -4.18
N MET A 88 -0.92 1.16 -3.53
CA MET A 88 -0.79 1.22 -2.08
C MET A 88 0.34 2.18 -1.69
N LEU A 89 0.00 3.40 -1.28
CA LEU A 89 0.99 4.39 -0.82
C LEU A 89 1.27 4.16 0.67
N ASP A 90 2.26 3.33 0.94
CA ASP A 90 2.59 2.79 2.26
C ASP A 90 3.65 3.60 3.02
N CYS A 91 3.47 4.91 3.09
CA CYS A 91 4.29 5.78 3.96
C CYS A 91 4.08 5.44 5.45
N ALA A 92 2.89 4.97 5.83
CA ALA A 92 2.58 4.31 7.09
C ALA A 92 2.14 2.87 6.84
N PRO A 93 2.08 2.00 7.87
CA PRO A 93 1.67 0.61 7.70
C PRO A 93 0.30 0.46 7.05
N ILE A 94 0.20 -0.46 6.09
CA ILE A 94 -1.06 -0.96 5.53
C ILE A 94 -1.13 -2.45 5.88
N THR A 95 -2.11 -2.82 6.68
CA THR A 95 -2.26 -4.19 7.17
C THR A 95 -3.58 -4.78 6.71
N PHE A 96 -3.52 -5.93 6.07
CA PHE A 96 -4.69 -6.74 5.70
C PHE A 96 -4.68 -8.05 6.49
N GLY A 97 -5.83 -8.44 6.99
CA GLY A 97 -6.05 -9.75 7.59
C GLY A 97 -6.12 -10.87 6.56
N ASP A 98 -6.71 -11.99 6.95
CA ASP A 98 -6.87 -13.18 6.10
C ASP A 98 -8.15 -13.08 5.25
N ASN A 99 -8.14 -13.77 4.09
CA ASN A 99 -9.29 -13.88 3.20
C ASN A 99 -9.84 -12.52 2.74
N VAL A 100 -8.97 -11.58 2.44
CA VAL A 100 -9.35 -10.25 1.92
C VAL A 100 -9.33 -10.28 0.39
N MET A 101 -10.40 -9.78 -0.21
CA MET A 101 -10.51 -9.61 -1.67
C MET A 101 -10.60 -8.14 -2.02
N VAL A 102 -9.68 -7.69 -2.89
CA VAL A 102 -9.63 -6.33 -3.42
C VAL A 102 -9.91 -6.37 -4.91
N ALA A 103 -10.98 -5.70 -5.32
CA ALA A 103 -11.38 -5.57 -6.72
C ALA A 103 -10.46 -4.59 -7.49
N PRO A 104 -10.60 -4.48 -8.83
CA PRO A 104 -9.70 -3.64 -9.63
C PRO A 104 -9.78 -2.15 -9.28
N ASN A 105 -8.70 -1.44 -9.59
CA ASN A 105 -8.61 0.03 -9.52
C ASN A 105 -8.83 0.59 -8.11
N CYS A 106 -8.40 -0.11 -7.08
CA CYS A 106 -8.47 0.35 -5.71
C CYS A 106 -7.19 1.07 -5.29
N GLY A 107 -7.34 2.08 -4.44
CA GLY A 107 -6.24 2.83 -3.85
C GLY A 107 -6.28 2.77 -2.32
N PHE A 108 -5.11 2.58 -1.70
CA PHE A 108 -4.92 2.61 -0.25
C PHE A 108 -3.85 3.65 0.04
N TYR A 109 -4.24 4.81 0.54
CA TYR A 109 -3.36 5.96 0.67
C TYR A 109 -3.15 6.31 2.13
N THR A 110 -1.97 6.02 2.66
CA THR A 110 -1.61 6.41 4.03
C THR A 110 -1.04 7.82 4.09
N ALA A 111 -0.47 8.30 2.99
CA ALA A 111 0.13 9.62 2.89
C ALA A 111 -0.90 10.74 2.79
N ALA A 112 -0.61 11.86 3.42
CA ALA A 112 -1.40 13.08 3.35
C ALA A 112 -0.50 14.32 3.44
N HIS A 113 -1.03 15.45 2.99
CA HIS A 113 -0.39 16.74 3.11
C HIS A 113 -1.10 17.64 4.13
N PRO A 114 -0.38 18.56 4.79
CA PRO A 114 -1.00 19.55 5.66
C PRO A 114 -2.07 20.35 4.94
N LEU A 115 -3.16 20.67 5.65
CA LEU A 115 -4.19 21.57 5.12
C LEU A 115 -3.68 23.01 4.99
N ASP A 116 -2.75 23.42 5.86
CA ASP A 116 -2.03 24.69 5.74
C ASP A 116 -1.16 24.65 4.47
N HIS A 117 -1.46 25.55 3.54
CA HIS A 117 -0.75 25.61 2.27
C HIS A 117 0.73 25.98 2.43
N THR A 118 1.11 26.75 3.45
CA THR A 118 2.51 27.14 3.67
C THR A 118 3.39 25.92 3.97
N LEU A 119 2.91 25.01 4.81
CA LEU A 119 3.59 23.72 5.10
C LEU A 119 3.55 22.79 3.90
N ARG A 120 2.44 22.78 3.16
CA ARG A 120 2.30 21.95 1.96
C ARG A 120 3.22 22.42 0.84
N ASP A 121 3.41 23.72 0.69
CA ASP A 121 4.31 24.31 -0.30
C ASP A 121 5.79 24.03 0.02
N GLU A 122 6.10 23.67 1.29
CA GLU A 122 7.40 23.15 1.71
C GLU A 122 7.55 21.63 1.43
N GLU A 123 6.59 21.03 0.74
CA GLU A 123 6.56 19.59 0.41
C GLU A 123 6.55 18.65 1.63
N LEU A 124 6.09 19.15 2.78
CA LEU A 124 5.94 18.32 3.97
C LEU A 124 4.74 17.39 3.86
N GLU A 125 4.91 16.20 4.37
CA GLU A 125 3.90 15.14 4.40
C GLU A 125 3.73 14.60 5.82
N TYR A 126 2.62 13.90 6.04
CA TYR A 126 2.43 13.02 7.18
C TYR A 126 1.70 11.77 6.72
N ALA A 127 1.74 10.70 7.50
CA ALA A 127 1.07 9.46 7.13
C ALA A 127 0.33 8.86 8.33
N LYS A 128 -0.78 8.17 8.05
CA LYS A 128 -1.56 7.43 9.05
C LYS A 128 -1.84 6.02 8.57
N PRO A 129 -1.73 4.99 9.43
CA PRO A 129 -1.87 3.61 9.03
C PRO A 129 -3.29 3.28 8.57
N ILE A 130 -3.39 2.29 7.67
CA ILE A 130 -4.65 1.69 7.25
C ILE A 130 -4.67 0.24 7.76
N THR A 131 -5.79 -0.17 8.35
CA THR A 131 -5.97 -1.53 8.85
C THR A 131 -7.25 -2.13 8.29
N VAL A 132 -7.15 -3.30 7.67
CA VAL A 132 -8.27 -4.06 7.13
C VAL A 132 -8.31 -5.41 7.83
N GLY A 133 -9.46 -5.76 8.39
CA GLY A 133 -9.66 -7.02 9.11
C GLY A 133 -9.72 -8.24 8.19
N ASP A 134 -10.26 -9.34 8.72
CA ASP A 134 -10.40 -10.61 8.00
C ASP A 134 -11.70 -10.66 7.19
N SER A 135 -11.69 -11.43 6.10
CA SER A 135 -12.88 -11.74 5.30
C SER A 135 -13.59 -10.47 4.79
N VAL A 136 -12.81 -9.49 4.36
CA VAL A 136 -13.32 -8.21 3.82
C VAL A 136 -13.32 -8.28 2.29
N TRP A 137 -14.40 -7.79 1.70
CA TRP A 137 -14.50 -7.58 0.25
C TRP A 137 -14.55 -6.09 -0.06
N ILE A 138 -13.58 -5.62 -0.84
CA ILE A 138 -13.46 -4.22 -1.28
C ILE A 138 -13.80 -4.17 -2.77
N GLY A 139 -14.90 -3.46 -3.09
CA GLY A 139 -15.41 -3.30 -4.46
C GLY A 139 -14.48 -2.46 -5.33
N GLY A 140 -14.69 -2.53 -6.65
CA GLY A 140 -13.85 -1.84 -7.63
C GLY A 140 -13.86 -0.33 -7.49
N GLY A 141 -12.71 0.30 -7.74
CA GLY A 141 -12.58 1.76 -7.68
C GLY A 141 -12.70 2.37 -6.30
N VAL A 142 -12.58 1.58 -5.23
CA VAL A 142 -12.61 2.09 -3.85
C VAL A 142 -11.31 2.79 -3.52
N THR A 143 -11.42 3.93 -2.85
CA THR A 143 -10.30 4.65 -2.26
C THR A 143 -10.38 4.60 -0.74
N VAL A 144 -9.33 4.10 -0.09
CA VAL A 144 -9.19 4.07 1.37
C VAL A 144 -8.20 5.14 1.80
N LEU A 145 -8.64 6.03 2.68
CA LEU A 145 -7.91 7.24 3.10
C LEU A 145 -7.04 6.99 4.34
N PRO A 146 -6.11 7.93 4.65
CA PRO A 146 -5.20 7.77 5.78
C PRO A 146 -5.91 7.59 7.12
N GLY A 147 -5.47 6.60 7.91
CA GLY A 147 -5.96 6.37 9.25
C GLY A 147 -7.24 5.52 9.35
N VAL A 148 -7.73 5.00 8.24
CA VAL A 148 -8.97 4.22 8.21
C VAL A 148 -8.76 2.79 8.71
N THR A 149 -9.70 2.31 9.51
CA THR A 149 -9.82 0.91 9.91
C THR A 149 -11.12 0.32 9.36
N ILE A 150 -11.00 -0.77 8.60
CA ILE A 150 -12.12 -1.54 8.08
C ILE A 150 -12.22 -2.83 8.90
N GLY A 151 -13.34 -3.02 9.59
CA GLY A 151 -13.57 -4.19 10.44
C GLY A 151 -13.74 -5.48 9.63
N SER A 152 -13.52 -6.62 10.30
CA SER A 152 -13.68 -7.94 9.68
C SER A 152 -15.09 -8.17 9.15
N ARG A 153 -15.19 -8.91 8.06
CA ARG A 153 -16.43 -9.28 7.36
C ARG A 153 -17.19 -8.11 6.74
N ALA A 154 -16.55 -6.95 6.62
CA ALA A 154 -17.14 -5.81 5.93
C ALA A 154 -17.16 -6.00 4.40
N VAL A 155 -18.12 -5.38 3.76
CA VAL A 155 -18.20 -5.22 2.31
C VAL A 155 -18.21 -3.73 1.99
N ILE A 156 -17.26 -3.28 1.19
CA ILE A 156 -17.19 -1.88 0.75
C ILE A 156 -17.69 -1.83 -0.70
N GLY A 157 -18.76 -1.07 -0.92
CA GLY A 157 -19.36 -0.92 -2.25
C GLY A 157 -18.40 -0.24 -3.24
N GLY A 158 -18.43 -0.65 -4.50
CA GLY A 158 -17.59 -0.09 -5.55
C GLY A 158 -17.72 1.43 -5.67
N GLY A 159 -16.61 2.11 -5.94
CA GLY A 159 -16.55 3.56 -6.08
C GLY A 159 -16.60 4.34 -4.77
N SER A 160 -16.62 3.67 -3.61
CA SER A 160 -16.66 4.36 -2.31
C SER A 160 -15.34 5.01 -1.97
N GLY A 161 -15.41 6.20 -1.34
CA GLY A 161 -14.33 6.77 -0.56
C GLY A 161 -14.55 6.48 0.92
N VAL A 162 -13.54 5.95 1.59
CA VAL A 162 -13.63 5.54 3.01
C VAL A 162 -12.55 6.24 3.80
#